data_d6c16e9ea88cbaa2f93f3dc8ff6dd30b
#
_entry.id   d6c16e9ea88cbaa2f93f3dc8ff6dd30b
#
_cell.length_a   1.000
_cell.length_b   1.000
_cell.length_c   1.000
_cell.angle_alpha   90.00
_cell.angle_beta   90.00
_cell.angle_gamma   90.00
#
_symmetry.space_group_name_H-M   'P 1'
#
loop_
_entity.id
_entity.type
_entity.pdbx_description
1 polymer ?
#
loop_
_entity_poly.entity_id
_entity_poly.type
_entity_poly.pdbx_seq_one_letter_code
_entity_poly.pdbx_strand_id
1 'polypeptide(L)'
;MPDADLSLAVPAVFFGAVGTAGQRCTSTRRLYIHKDIAPEFLGRLQKLYKSVVPGDPLIEGTLLGPLHSRSASETYSKAVEYLRSSGAEILTGGNKYDQAPLASGNFVEPTIAIPTSSEPNDYIWKTETFAPILNVAIFDELEQAINWNNSVPQVRSLRVIWL
;
A
#
# COMPACT_ATOMS: atom_id res chain seq x y z
N MET A 1 -10.08 8.26 10.89
CA MET A 1 -11.25 9.07 11.30
C MET A 1 -10.89 10.54 11.11
N PRO A 2 -11.85 11.49 11.02
CA PRO A 2 -11.57 12.92 10.76
C PRO A 2 -10.67 13.57 11.82
N ASP A 3 -10.76 13.11 13.04
CA ASP A 3 -10.03 13.56 14.23
C ASP A 3 -8.67 12.90 14.46
N ALA A 4 -8.20 12.10 13.51
CA ALA A 4 -6.94 11.37 13.66
C ALA A 4 -5.73 12.31 13.71
N ASP A 5 -4.80 12.04 14.64
CA ASP A 5 -3.49 12.70 14.63
C ASP A 5 -2.65 12.22 13.44
N LEU A 6 -2.54 13.07 12.42
CA LEU A 6 -1.80 12.76 11.21
C LEU A 6 -0.29 12.62 11.46
N SER A 7 0.26 13.22 12.53
CA SER A 7 1.68 13.09 12.87
C SER A 7 2.04 11.67 13.35
N LEU A 8 1.07 10.94 13.89
CA LEU A 8 1.18 9.56 14.31
C LEU A 8 0.68 8.60 13.22
N ALA A 9 -0.46 8.91 12.61
CA ALA A 9 -1.13 8.02 11.67
C ALA A 9 -0.34 7.82 10.37
N VAL A 10 0.23 8.88 9.80
CA VAL A 10 0.97 8.79 8.53
C VAL A 10 2.23 7.92 8.66
N PRO A 11 3.13 8.11 9.64
CA PRO A 11 4.28 7.23 9.82
C PRO A 11 3.89 5.79 10.15
N ALA A 12 2.82 5.57 10.91
CA ALA A 12 2.35 4.23 11.26
C ALA A 12 1.85 3.46 10.02
N VAL A 13 1.06 4.11 9.16
CA VAL A 13 0.60 3.50 7.89
C VAL A 13 1.77 3.28 6.95
N PHE A 14 2.67 4.24 6.83
CA PHE A 14 3.88 4.10 6.02
C PHE A 14 4.70 2.87 6.43
N PHE A 15 5.06 2.77 7.71
CA PHE A 15 5.82 1.62 8.23
C PHE A 15 5.06 0.30 8.05
N GLY A 16 3.75 0.30 8.32
CA GLY A 16 2.90 -0.88 8.17
C GLY A 16 2.79 -1.38 6.73
N ALA A 17 2.82 -0.49 5.75
CA ALA A 17 2.64 -0.83 4.33
C ALA A 17 3.97 -1.13 3.61
N VAL A 18 5.03 -0.35 3.91
CA VAL A 18 6.32 -0.43 3.21
C VAL A 18 7.32 -1.32 3.94
N GLY A 19 7.24 -1.38 5.26
CA GLY A 19 8.15 -2.18 6.10
C GLY A 19 8.26 -3.62 5.61
N THR A 20 9.49 -4.13 5.49
CA THR A 20 9.80 -5.47 4.94
C THR A 20 9.20 -5.74 3.54
N ALA A 21 9.11 -4.69 2.70
CA ALA A 21 8.52 -4.76 1.36
C ALA A 21 7.09 -5.34 1.33
N GLY A 22 6.28 -5.05 2.36
CA GLY A 22 4.90 -5.57 2.46
C GLY A 22 4.80 -7.07 2.72
N GLN A 23 5.90 -7.74 3.08
CA GLN A 23 5.98 -9.20 3.19
C GLN A 23 5.77 -9.73 4.61
N ARG A 24 4.93 -9.07 5.40
CA ARG A 24 4.46 -9.56 6.70
C ARG A 24 2.98 -9.95 6.63
N CYS A 25 2.57 -10.93 7.42
CA CYS A 25 1.15 -11.25 7.61
C CYS A 25 0.35 -10.06 8.19
N THR A 26 1.02 -9.12 8.86
CA THR A 26 0.45 -7.91 9.46
C THR A 26 0.69 -6.65 8.63
N SER A 27 1.21 -6.75 7.39
CA SER A 27 1.39 -5.58 6.52
C SER A 27 0.07 -4.92 6.21
N THR A 28 0.08 -3.58 6.22
CA THR A 28 -1.08 -2.78 5.85
C THR A 28 -1.24 -2.80 4.34
N ARG A 29 -2.28 -3.44 3.84
CA ARG A 29 -2.58 -3.56 2.40
C ARG A 29 -3.77 -2.73 1.97
N ARG A 30 -4.62 -2.36 2.93
CA ARG A 30 -5.84 -1.59 2.72
C ARG A 30 -5.89 -0.45 3.71
N LEU A 31 -6.19 0.73 3.21
CA LEU A 31 -6.38 1.95 3.99
C LEU A 31 -7.78 2.48 3.69
N TYR A 32 -8.63 2.50 4.70
CA TYR A 32 -9.91 3.20 4.65
C TYR A 32 -9.73 4.54 5.33
N ILE A 33 -9.96 5.63 4.60
CA ILE A 33 -9.70 6.99 5.08
C ILE A 33 -10.91 7.89 4.88
N HIS A 34 -11.25 8.66 5.92
CA HIS A 34 -12.36 9.60 5.83
C HIS A 34 -12.04 10.74 4.85
N LYS A 35 -13.03 11.14 4.06
CA LYS A 35 -12.90 12.14 2.99
C LYS A 35 -12.27 13.45 3.45
N ASP A 36 -12.59 13.92 4.66
CA ASP A 36 -12.16 15.23 5.17
C ASP A 36 -10.65 15.32 5.39
N ILE A 37 -10.00 14.20 5.72
CA ILE A 37 -8.55 14.16 5.95
C ILE A 37 -7.78 13.52 4.80
N ALA A 38 -8.46 12.89 3.85
CA ALA A 38 -7.80 12.13 2.78
C ALA A 38 -6.80 12.96 1.97
N PRO A 39 -7.09 14.20 1.52
CA PRO A 39 -6.14 14.98 0.73
C PRO A 39 -4.83 15.26 1.49
N GLU A 40 -4.93 15.69 2.75
CA GLU A 40 -3.77 16.01 3.56
C GLU A 40 -2.98 14.75 3.93
N PHE A 41 -3.67 13.71 4.38
CA PHE A 41 -3.06 12.44 4.73
C PHE A 41 -2.29 11.83 3.55
N LEU A 42 -2.94 11.71 2.40
CA LEU A 42 -2.33 11.13 1.21
C LEU A 42 -1.17 11.98 0.69
N GLY A 43 -1.28 13.29 0.75
CA GLY A 43 -0.17 14.20 0.40
C GLY A 43 1.06 14.01 1.30
N ARG A 44 0.88 13.83 2.62
CA ARG A 44 1.97 13.52 3.55
C ARG A 44 2.52 12.10 3.31
N LEU A 45 1.66 11.12 3.10
CA LEU A 45 2.07 9.74 2.87
C LEU A 45 2.86 9.59 1.56
N GLN A 46 2.42 10.24 0.47
CA GLN A 46 3.16 10.25 -0.79
C GLN A 46 4.58 10.80 -0.66
N LYS A 47 4.78 11.84 0.17
CA LYS A 47 6.14 12.38 0.42
C LYS A 47 7.05 11.34 1.04
N LEU A 48 6.55 10.56 2.01
CA LEU A 48 7.31 9.46 2.62
C LEU A 48 7.59 8.35 1.61
N TYR A 49 6.62 7.94 0.80
CA TYR A 49 6.82 6.91 -0.22
C TYR A 49 7.89 7.31 -1.25
N LYS A 50 7.88 8.56 -1.70
CA LYS A 50 8.87 9.10 -2.65
C LYS A 50 10.28 9.19 -2.09
N SER A 51 10.45 9.21 -0.76
CA SER A 51 11.78 9.20 -0.13
C SER A 51 12.40 7.80 -0.04
N VAL A 52 11.61 6.75 -0.30
CA VAL A 52 12.09 5.35 -0.22
C VAL A 52 12.63 4.91 -1.57
N VAL A 53 13.91 4.65 -1.60
CA VAL A 53 14.58 4.05 -2.75
C VAL A 53 14.86 2.58 -2.43
N PRO A 54 14.41 1.62 -3.28
CA PRO A 54 14.79 0.23 -3.14
C PRO A 54 16.30 0.06 -3.22
N GLY A 55 16.84 -0.79 -2.35
CA GLY A 55 18.31 -0.92 -2.25
C GLY A 55 18.74 -2.28 -1.68
N ASP A 56 20.06 -2.51 -1.73
CA ASP A 56 20.66 -3.69 -1.10
C ASP A 56 20.46 -3.61 0.42
N PRO A 57 19.80 -4.60 1.03
CA PRO A 57 19.54 -4.60 2.47
C PRO A 57 20.79 -4.71 3.35
N LEU A 58 21.94 -5.02 2.77
CA LEU A 58 23.23 -5.05 3.47
C LEU A 58 23.88 -3.68 3.56
N ILE A 59 23.37 -2.68 2.84
CA ILE A 59 23.85 -1.31 2.90
C ILE A 59 23.08 -0.56 3.98
N GLU A 60 23.84 0.06 4.90
CA GLU A 60 23.25 0.86 5.99
C GLU A 60 22.38 1.99 5.42
N GLY A 61 21.20 2.20 6.04
CA GLY A 61 20.21 3.19 5.60
C GLY A 61 19.24 2.69 4.55
N THR A 62 19.41 1.48 4.00
CA THR A 62 18.43 0.89 3.09
C THR A 62 17.11 0.59 3.82
N LEU A 63 16.03 1.23 3.40
CA LEU A 63 14.71 1.05 4.01
C LEU A 63 13.86 -0.02 3.32
N LEU A 64 14.11 -0.31 2.05
CA LEU A 64 13.32 -1.23 1.24
C LEU A 64 14.25 -2.18 0.47
N GLY A 65 14.26 -3.44 0.87
CA GLY A 65 14.93 -4.53 0.17
C GLY A 65 14.06 -5.16 -0.93
N PRO A 66 14.54 -6.26 -1.54
CA PRO A 66 13.83 -6.94 -2.61
C PRO A 66 12.63 -7.75 -2.09
N LEU A 67 11.74 -8.12 -2.99
CA LEU A 67 10.81 -9.22 -2.78
C LEU A 67 11.57 -10.55 -2.74
N HIS A 68 11.05 -11.49 -1.95
CA HIS A 68 11.74 -12.76 -1.65
C HIS A 68 11.93 -13.69 -2.86
N SER A 69 11.20 -13.46 -3.96
CA SER A 69 11.29 -14.32 -5.15
C SER A 69 10.84 -13.60 -6.42
N ARG A 70 11.22 -14.18 -7.56
CA ARG A 70 10.74 -13.75 -8.87
C ARG A 70 9.22 -13.85 -8.98
N SER A 71 8.63 -14.93 -8.47
CA SER A 71 7.16 -15.10 -8.51
C SER A 71 6.43 -14.02 -7.69
N ALA A 72 7.01 -13.57 -6.57
CA ALA A 72 6.47 -12.43 -5.82
C ALA A 72 6.52 -11.12 -6.63
N SER A 73 7.63 -10.88 -7.35
CA SER A 73 7.75 -9.74 -8.27
C SER A 73 6.76 -9.80 -9.44
N GLU A 74 6.48 -10.99 -9.96
CA GLU A 74 5.45 -11.21 -10.99
C GLU A 74 4.04 -10.95 -10.44
N THR A 75 3.76 -11.40 -9.21
CA THR A 75 2.48 -11.12 -8.52
C THR A 75 2.27 -9.63 -8.31
N TYR A 76 3.31 -8.91 -7.86
CA TYR A 76 3.28 -7.45 -7.78
C TYR A 76 2.94 -6.82 -9.14
N SER A 77 3.63 -7.23 -10.20
CA SER A 77 3.43 -6.67 -11.54
C SER A 77 2.01 -6.90 -12.06
N LYS A 78 1.47 -8.10 -11.87
CA LYS A 78 0.08 -8.44 -12.24
C LYS A 78 -0.94 -7.58 -11.47
N ALA A 79 -0.72 -7.36 -10.19
CA ALA A 79 -1.60 -6.52 -9.38
C ALA A 79 -1.57 -5.05 -9.85
N VAL A 80 -0.39 -4.52 -10.15
CA VAL A 80 -0.26 -3.16 -10.70
C VAL A 80 -0.88 -3.03 -12.09
N GLU A 81 -0.68 -4.03 -12.95
CA GLU A 81 -1.30 -4.07 -14.28
C GLU A 81 -2.83 -4.09 -14.19
N TYR A 82 -3.37 -4.90 -13.27
CA TYR A 82 -4.80 -4.90 -12.99
C TYR A 82 -5.30 -3.53 -12.53
N LEU A 83 -4.61 -2.89 -11.57
CA LEU A 83 -4.96 -1.55 -11.09
C LEU A 83 -5.00 -0.54 -12.25
N ARG A 84 -3.98 -0.54 -13.11
CA ARG A 84 -3.93 0.36 -14.28
C ARG A 84 -5.05 0.08 -15.27
N SER A 85 -5.28 -1.18 -15.63
CA SER A 85 -6.30 -1.58 -16.61
C SER A 85 -7.73 -1.34 -16.09
N SER A 86 -7.95 -1.39 -14.78
CA SER A 86 -9.23 -1.06 -14.15
C SER A 86 -9.45 0.45 -13.94
N GLY A 87 -8.50 1.30 -14.35
CA GLY A 87 -8.60 2.75 -14.22
C GLY A 87 -8.29 3.30 -12.83
N ALA A 88 -7.60 2.52 -11.98
CA ALA A 88 -7.16 2.98 -10.68
C ALA A 88 -6.18 4.16 -10.80
N GLU A 89 -6.29 5.12 -9.89
CA GLU A 89 -5.30 6.18 -9.75
C GLU A 89 -4.07 5.66 -8.99
N ILE A 90 -2.91 5.62 -9.65
CA ILE A 90 -1.62 5.30 -9.01
C ILE A 90 -0.99 6.60 -8.52
N LEU A 91 -1.03 6.84 -7.22
CA LEU A 91 -0.50 8.07 -6.62
C LEU A 91 1.03 8.09 -6.59
N THR A 92 1.66 6.93 -6.44
CA THR A 92 3.13 6.78 -6.46
C THR A 92 3.50 5.32 -6.70
N GLY A 93 4.72 5.08 -7.21
CA GLY A 93 5.23 3.75 -7.48
C GLY A 93 4.60 3.09 -8.71
N GLY A 94 4.38 1.79 -8.63
CA GLY A 94 3.75 1.01 -9.70
C GLY A 94 4.72 0.45 -10.72
N ASN A 95 6.03 0.44 -10.43
CA ASN A 95 7.03 -0.09 -11.35
C ASN A 95 7.93 -1.10 -10.64
N LYS A 96 8.54 -1.99 -11.43
CA LYS A 96 9.76 -2.65 -10.99
C LYS A 96 10.87 -1.61 -10.91
N TYR A 97 11.77 -1.80 -9.96
CA TYR A 97 12.94 -0.96 -9.86
C TYR A 97 14.01 -1.48 -10.84
N ASP A 98 14.28 -0.71 -11.88
CA ASP A 98 15.12 -1.09 -13.02
C ASP A 98 16.49 -0.39 -13.05
N GLN A 99 16.87 0.27 -11.96
CA GLN A 99 18.15 0.98 -11.85
C GLN A 99 19.31 0.01 -11.59
N ALA A 100 20.38 0.16 -12.34
CA ALA A 100 21.62 -0.59 -12.11
C ALA A 100 22.22 -0.24 -10.73
N PRO A 101 22.82 -1.20 -10.02
CA PRO A 101 23.03 -2.60 -10.37
C PRO A 101 21.84 -3.54 -10.02
N LEU A 102 20.71 -3.02 -9.54
CA LEU A 102 19.61 -3.80 -8.96
C LEU A 102 18.56 -4.25 -9.99
N ALA A 103 18.68 -3.83 -11.23
CA ALA A 103 17.68 -4.07 -12.30
C ALA A 103 17.34 -5.55 -12.55
N SER A 104 18.30 -6.46 -12.33
CA SER A 104 18.06 -7.90 -12.47
C SER A 104 17.40 -8.56 -11.25
N GLY A 105 17.24 -7.82 -10.16
CA GLY A 105 16.69 -8.31 -8.88
C GLY A 105 15.16 -8.23 -8.82
N ASN A 106 14.64 -8.62 -7.67
CA ASN A 106 13.20 -8.59 -7.39
C ASN A 106 12.79 -7.29 -6.67
N PHE A 107 13.39 -6.17 -7.05
CA PHE A 107 13.12 -4.87 -6.45
C PHE A 107 11.90 -4.22 -7.10
N VAL A 108 11.04 -3.62 -6.28
CA VAL A 108 9.82 -2.96 -6.73
C VAL A 108 9.65 -1.64 -5.98
N GLU A 109 8.97 -0.69 -6.60
CA GLU A 109 8.63 0.57 -5.96
C GLU A 109 7.45 0.38 -5.00
N PRO A 110 7.49 0.98 -3.79
CA PRO A 110 6.33 1.00 -2.92
C PRO A 110 5.21 1.80 -3.58
N THR A 111 4.01 1.23 -3.60
CA THR A 111 2.90 1.71 -4.43
C THR A 111 1.71 2.11 -3.56
N ILE A 112 1.14 3.28 -3.87
CA ILE A 112 -0.17 3.72 -3.36
C ILE A 112 -1.11 3.79 -4.54
N ALA A 113 -2.24 3.11 -4.43
CA ALA A 113 -3.29 3.10 -5.45
C ALA A 113 -4.65 3.43 -4.85
N ILE A 114 -5.46 4.18 -5.59
CA ILE A 114 -6.89 4.37 -5.32
C ILE A 114 -7.65 3.58 -6.39
N PRO A 115 -8.13 2.36 -6.10
CA PRO A 115 -8.95 1.60 -7.02
C PRO A 115 -10.24 2.35 -7.37
N THR A 116 -10.72 2.19 -8.59
CA THR A 116 -11.96 2.82 -9.07
C THR A 116 -13.20 2.32 -8.33
N SER A 117 -13.13 1.05 -7.88
CA SER A 117 -14.21 0.41 -7.14
C SER A 117 -13.73 0.07 -5.73
N SER A 118 -14.57 0.37 -4.74
CA SER A 118 -14.41 -0.08 -3.36
C SER A 118 -15.21 -1.36 -3.08
N GLU A 119 -15.78 -1.97 -4.13
CA GLU A 119 -16.59 -3.18 -3.99
C GLU A 119 -15.72 -4.35 -3.49
N PRO A 120 -16.16 -5.03 -2.42
CA PRO A 120 -15.38 -6.10 -1.80
C PRO A 120 -15.11 -7.29 -2.73
N ASN A 121 -15.90 -7.44 -3.78
CA ASN A 121 -15.76 -8.52 -4.77
C ASN A 121 -14.71 -8.26 -5.83
N ASP A 122 -14.19 -7.05 -5.93
CA ASP A 122 -13.13 -6.72 -6.85
C ASP A 122 -11.84 -7.48 -6.51
N TYR A 123 -11.12 -7.90 -7.54
CA TYR A 123 -9.89 -8.68 -7.45
C TYR A 123 -8.87 -8.08 -6.49
N ILE A 124 -8.66 -6.76 -6.57
CA ILE A 124 -7.59 -6.11 -5.79
C ILE A 124 -7.87 -6.09 -4.28
N TRP A 125 -9.15 -6.08 -3.88
CA TRP A 125 -9.54 -6.14 -2.48
C TRP A 125 -9.45 -7.54 -1.89
N LYS A 126 -9.64 -8.57 -2.72
CA LYS A 126 -9.59 -10.00 -2.31
C LYS A 126 -8.21 -10.62 -2.42
N THR A 127 -7.32 -10.05 -3.24
CA THR A 127 -6.02 -10.64 -3.49
C THR A 127 -5.00 -10.13 -2.47
N GLU A 128 -4.32 -11.06 -1.80
CA GLU A 128 -3.19 -10.75 -0.94
C GLU A 128 -1.90 -10.82 -1.77
N THR A 129 -1.39 -9.64 -2.17
CA THR A 129 -0.21 -9.55 -3.04
C THR A 129 1.12 -9.87 -2.37
N PHE A 130 1.19 -9.78 -1.03
CA PHE A 130 2.42 -9.91 -0.24
C PHE A 130 3.57 -9.05 -0.78
N ALA A 131 3.23 -7.84 -1.19
CA ALA A 131 4.13 -6.83 -1.79
C ALA A 131 3.75 -5.44 -1.27
N PRO A 132 4.60 -4.41 -1.46
CA PRO A 132 4.36 -3.09 -0.91
C PRO A 132 3.35 -2.29 -1.75
N ILE A 133 2.13 -2.79 -1.85
CA ILE A 133 0.98 -2.13 -2.48
C ILE A 133 -0.04 -1.79 -1.40
N LEU A 134 -0.33 -0.50 -1.26
CA LEU A 134 -1.38 0.03 -0.40
C LEU A 134 -2.57 0.45 -1.27
N ASN A 135 -3.68 -0.24 -1.11
CA ASN A 135 -4.95 0.12 -1.74
C ASN A 135 -5.73 1.05 -0.80
N VAL A 136 -6.18 2.18 -1.31
CA VAL A 136 -6.88 3.21 -0.55
C VAL A 136 -8.33 3.29 -0.98
N ALA A 137 -9.25 3.29 -0.02
CA ALA A 137 -10.65 3.64 -0.25
C ALA A 137 -11.02 4.83 0.63
N ILE A 138 -11.69 5.81 0.02
CA ILE A 138 -12.16 7.03 0.70
C ILE A 138 -13.61 6.82 1.07
N PHE A 139 -13.94 7.02 2.34
CA PHE A 139 -15.30 6.88 2.86
C PHE A 139 -15.84 8.20 3.42
N ASP A 140 -17.15 8.31 3.47
CA ASP A 140 -17.89 9.39 4.13
C ASP A 140 -18.43 8.94 5.49
N GLU A 141 -19.13 7.82 5.50
CA GLU A 141 -19.74 7.26 6.68
C GLU A 141 -18.96 6.06 7.20
N LEU A 142 -18.73 5.99 8.53
CA LEU A 142 -17.93 4.94 9.15
C LEU A 142 -18.43 3.54 8.81
N GLU A 143 -19.75 3.35 8.69
CA GLU A 143 -20.37 2.08 8.32
C GLU A 143 -19.90 1.55 6.96
N GLN A 144 -19.60 2.44 6.01
CA GLN A 144 -19.02 2.02 4.72
C GLN A 144 -17.68 1.33 4.93
N ALA A 145 -16.78 1.95 5.71
CA ALA A 145 -15.45 1.39 5.98
C ALA A 145 -15.54 0.05 6.74
N ILE A 146 -16.46 -0.06 7.70
CA ILE A 146 -16.72 -1.30 8.46
C ILE A 146 -17.19 -2.40 7.51
N ASN A 147 -18.16 -2.10 6.65
CA ASN A 147 -18.71 -3.06 5.70
C ASN A 147 -17.64 -3.53 4.70
N TRP A 148 -16.86 -2.61 4.13
CA TRP A 148 -15.76 -2.97 3.23
C TRP A 148 -14.71 -3.85 3.92
N ASN A 149 -14.33 -3.51 5.16
CA ASN A 149 -13.37 -4.30 5.91
C ASN A 149 -13.88 -5.71 6.19
N ASN A 150 -15.15 -5.85 6.58
CA ASN A 150 -15.75 -7.14 6.95
C ASN A 150 -16.09 -8.03 5.76
N SER A 151 -16.12 -7.46 4.54
CA SER A 151 -16.49 -8.19 3.31
C SER A 151 -15.32 -8.90 2.64
N VAL A 152 -14.11 -8.79 3.18
CA VAL A 152 -12.92 -9.43 2.62
C VAL A 152 -12.48 -10.61 3.48
N PRO A 153 -12.06 -11.73 2.87
CA PRO A 153 -11.73 -12.96 3.61
C PRO A 153 -10.42 -12.88 4.39
N GLN A 154 -9.52 -11.93 4.04
CA GLN A 154 -8.20 -11.81 4.67
C GLN A 154 -8.16 -10.60 5.61
N VAL A 155 -8.52 -10.79 6.87
CA VAL A 155 -8.31 -9.79 7.92
C VAL A 155 -7.53 -10.43 9.06
N ARG A 156 -6.24 -10.09 9.17
CA ARG A 156 -5.41 -10.54 10.30
C ARG A 156 -5.21 -9.45 11.35
N SER A 157 -5.31 -8.18 10.97
CA SER A 157 -5.27 -7.07 11.92
C SER A 157 -6.05 -5.88 11.38
N LEU A 158 -6.86 -5.28 12.23
CA LEU A 158 -7.53 -4.00 12.01
C LEU A 158 -6.97 -2.99 13.01
N ARG A 159 -6.65 -1.81 12.52
CA ARG A 159 -6.28 -0.68 13.38
C ARG A 159 -7.15 0.50 13.01
N VAL A 160 -7.88 1.01 14.00
CA VAL A 160 -8.63 2.25 13.88
C VAL A 160 -7.84 3.33 14.61
N ILE A 161 -7.57 4.45 13.93
CA ILE A 161 -6.83 5.57 14.49
C ILE A 161 -7.82 6.73 14.67
N TRP A 162 -8.10 7.05 15.90
CA TRP A 162 -8.79 8.25 16.37
C TRP A 162 -8.03 8.83 17.56
N LEU A 163 -8.33 10.04 17.95
CA LEU A 163 -7.93 10.62 19.22
C LEU A 163 -8.98 10.33 20.29
#